data_aa5a9cc2131c18a54588f81da58f478e
#
_entry.id   aa5a9cc2131c18a54588f81da58f478e
#
_cell.length_a   1.000
_cell.length_b   1.000
_cell.length_c   1.000
_cell.angle_alpha   90.00
_cell.angle_beta   90.00
_cell.angle_gamma   90.00
#
_symmetry.space_group_name_H-M   'P 1'
#
loop_
_entity.id
_entity.type
_entity.pdbx_description
1 polymer ?
#
loop_
_entity_poly.entity_id
_entity_poly.type
_entity_poly.pdbx_seq_one_letter_code
_entity_poly.pdbx_strand_id
1 'polypeptide(L)'
;MGFLIKAKDMVVEYSGRDVLDIDGLELYDYDRIGLVGANGAGKSTLLKALLGEIPLSQGTVIREGNFRYIPQLDDVIVQEIQDYALIGKLGIESCEAEYMSGGEETRLKIAQALSGEVHGIFADEPTCHLDRDGIDFLIHQLKYYSGALLIISHDRYFLDQVVDKIWELNEGKITEYWGGYSDFLRQKEEERHSQAEKYKQFTAERERLEKAITEKLSQARKVDQKAKGASRKNSSEGGGRLAHQKSTGSKQKKLHNAAKNMEHRIEALGEVKPPEAMRSIRFRQSKALELHHPFPITGKDICKQFEGKEIFEEASFQFPLGAKIAVTGANGSGKTTLFKMILHREHGISVSPKAEIGYFAQTGYKFDRDQGVMEFMLEDSDYEVSDTRAVLASMGFSQQDVRKSLSVLSGGEIMKLQLAKMLLGRYNILLMDEPSNFLDLPAVEALEQLMKHYAGTIIFISHDVRLIENVADTVYVIEDKKIIQRA
;
A
#
# COMPACT_ATOMS: atom_id res chain seq x y z
N MET A 1 -33.19 6.16 -12.27
CA MET A 1 -31.74 5.93 -12.39
C MET A 1 -31.57 4.75 -13.35
N GLY A 2 -30.99 4.98 -14.52
CA GLY A 2 -30.63 3.92 -15.45
C GLY A 2 -29.27 3.35 -15.07
N PHE A 3 -29.02 2.08 -15.33
CA PHE A 3 -27.65 1.57 -15.26
C PHE A 3 -26.90 2.02 -16.53
N LEU A 4 -25.64 2.35 -16.37
CA LEU A 4 -24.74 2.67 -17.49
C LEU A 4 -23.92 1.45 -17.90
N ILE A 5 -23.47 0.66 -16.92
CA ILE A 5 -22.77 -0.60 -17.16
C ILE A 5 -23.32 -1.67 -16.21
N LYS A 6 -23.54 -2.84 -16.76
CA LYS A 6 -23.90 -4.04 -16.00
C LYS A 6 -23.06 -5.22 -16.46
N ALA A 7 -22.21 -5.71 -15.56
CA ALA A 7 -21.42 -6.91 -15.77
C ALA A 7 -22.05 -8.09 -14.98
N LYS A 8 -22.01 -9.28 -15.58
CA LYS A 8 -22.49 -10.51 -14.96
C LYS A 8 -21.54 -11.66 -15.28
N ASP A 9 -21.17 -12.41 -14.23
CA ASP A 9 -20.29 -13.59 -14.29
C ASP A 9 -19.00 -13.29 -15.11
N MET A 10 -18.39 -12.12 -14.86
CA MET A 10 -17.29 -11.58 -15.65
C MET A 10 -15.96 -12.18 -15.24
N VAL A 11 -15.34 -12.96 -16.14
CA VAL A 11 -14.02 -13.55 -15.94
C VAL A 11 -13.06 -13.05 -17.02
N VAL A 12 -11.89 -12.63 -16.60
CA VAL A 12 -10.76 -12.26 -17.48
C VAL A 12 -9.54 -13.07 -17.08
N GLU A 13 -9.03 -13.87 -18.02
CA GLU A 13 -7.89 -14.74 -17.82
C GLU A 13 -6.68 -14.26 -18.63
N TYR A 14 -5.50 -14.27 -18.02
CA TYR A 14 -4.22 -14.06 -18.69
C TYR A 14 -3.26 -15.22 -18.37
N SER A 15 -2.75 -15.86 -19.40
CA SER A 15 -1.73 -16.93 -19.28
C SER A 15 -2.12 -18.03 -18.27
N GLY A 16 -3.39 -18.43 -18.24
CA GLY A 16 -3.89 -19.49 -17.36
C GLY A 16 -4.13 -19.05 -15.91
N ARG A 17 -4.23 -17.74 -15.66
CA ARG A 17 -4.63 -17.19 -14.35
C ARG A 17 -5.82 -16.28 -14.49
N ASP A 18 -6.82 -16.49 -13.67
CA ASP A 18 -7.93 -15.57 -13.55
C ASP A 18 -7.46 -14.30 -12.87
N VAL A 19 -7.49 -13.19 -13.62
CA VAL A 19 -7.17 -11.85 -13.11
C VAL A 19 -8.41 -11.20 -12.53
N LEU A 20 -9.56 -11.46 -13.14
CA LEU A 20 -10.86 -10.98 -12.67
C LEU A 20 -11.85 -12.17 -12.62
N ASP A 21 -12.60 -12.25 -11.52
CA ASP A 21 -13.68 -13.21 -11.30
C ASP A 21 -14.79 -12.51 -10.51
N ILE A 22 -15.70 -11.84 -11.24
CA ILE A 22 -16.68 -10.91 -10.69
C ILE A 22 -18.09 -11.42 -11.02
N ASP A 23 -18.83 -11.87 -10.00
CA ASP A 23 -20.19 -12.41 -10.12
C ASP A 23 -21.17 -11.37 -10.67
N GLY A 24 -21.08 -10.13 -10.23
CA GLY A 24 -21.93 -9.04 -10.68
C GLY A 24 -21.38 -7.67 -10.32
N LEU A 25 -21.55 -6.70 -11.23
CA LEU A 25 -21.14 -5.33 -11.06
C LEU A 25 -22.10 -4.41 -11.80
N GLU A 26 -22.53 -3.34 -11.16
CA GLU A 26 -23.41 -2.34 -11.74
C GLU A 26 -22.87 -0.93 -11.50
N LEU A 27 -22.80 -0.13 -12.57
CA LEU A 27 -22.47 1.29 -12.55
C LEU A 27 -23.70 2.07 -12.99
N TYR A 28 -24.11 3.02 -12.18
CA TYR A 28 -25.27 3.87 -12.43
C TYR A 28 -24.91 5.30 -12.82
N ASP A 29 -25.89 6.03 -13.35
CA ASP A 29 -25.78 7.48 -13.56
C ASP A 29 -25.37 8.17 -12.25
N TYR A 30 -24.39 9.09 -12.34
CA TYR A 30 -23.88 9.88 -11.21
C TYR A 30 -23.06 9.10 -10.17
N ASP A 31 -22.81 7.81 -10.36
CA ASP A 31 -21.91 7.08 -9.47
C ASP A 31 -20.50 7.70 -9.49
N ARG A 32 -19.92 7.86 -8.31
CA ARG A 32 -18.56 8.38 -8.12
C ARG A 32 -17.74 7.35 -7.38
N ILE A 33 -17.03 6.54 -8.13
CA ILE A 33 -16.39 5.33 -7.63
C ILE A 33 -14.88 5.45 -7.73
N GLY A 34 -14.20 5.23 -6.60
CA GLY A 34 -12.76 5.01 -6.53
C GLY A 34 -12.44 3.52 -6.58
N LEU A 35 -11.63 3.09 -7.55
CA LEU A 35 -11.17 1.71 -7.65
C LEU A 35 -9.79 1.57 -7.01
N VAL A 36 -9.72 0.84 -5.90
CA VAL A 36 -8.49 0.62 -5.14
C VAL A 36 -8.09 -0.86 -5.10
N GLY A 37 -6.84 -1.13 -4.81
CA GLY A 37 -6.29 -2.50 -4.72
C GLY A 37 -4.79 -2.50 -4.96
N ALA A 38 -4.13 -3.61 -4.69
CA ALA A 38 -2.70 -3.78 -4.87
C ALA A 38 -2.27 -3.56 -6.34
N ASN A 39 -0.99 -3.22 -6.56
CA ASN A 39 -0.44 -3.18 -7.92
C ASN A 39 -0.48 -4.58 -8.52
N GLY A 40 -0.91 -4.67 -9.79
CA GLY A 40 -1.10 -5.95 -10.47
C GLY A 40 -2.40 -6.70 -10.10
N ALA A 41 -3.26 -6.17 -9.25
CA ALA A 41 -4.56 -6.80 -8.90
C ALA A 41 -5.55 -6.84 -10.07
N GLY A 42 -5.30 -6.12 -11.19
CA GLY A 42 -6.18 -6.11 -12.35
C GLY A 42 -7.05 -4.85 -12.48
N LYS A 43 -6.74 -3.76 -11.79
CA LYS A 43 -7.53 -2.51 -11.81
C LYS A 43 -7.71 -1.96 -13.23
N SER A 44 -6.61 -1.71 -13.96
CA SER A 44 -6.65 -1.22 -15.35
C SER A 44 -7.29 -2.25 -16.29
N THR A 45 -7.12 -3.55 -16.01
CA THR A 45 -7.78 -4.64 -16.75
C THR A 45 -9.30 -4.55 -16.57
N LEU A 46 -9.78 -4.27 -15.35
CA LEU A 46 -11.20 -4.08 -15.08
C LEU A 46 -11.76 -2.90 -15.87
N LEU A 47 -11.10 -1.73 -15.83
CA LEU A 47 -11.54 -0.58 -16.60
C LEU A 47 -11.66 -0.92 -18.09
N LYS A 48 -10.62 -1.49 -18.69
CA LYS A 48 -10.59 -1.87 -20.11
C LYS A 48 -11.63 -2.94 -20.45
N ALA A 49 -11.87 -3.91 -19.58
CA ALA A 49 -12.92 -4.93 -19.75
C ALA A 49 -14.32 -4.31 -19.71
N LEU A 50 -14.57 -3.39 -18.77
CA LEU A 50 -15.84 -2.65 -18.70
C LEU A 50 -16.06 -1.75 -19.92
N LEU A 51 -15.03 -1.17 -20.50
CA LEU A 51 -15.09 -0.40 -21.75
C LEU A 51 -15.22 -1.27 -23.00
N GLY A 52 -14.88 -2.56 -22.91
CA GLY A 52 -14.91 -3.49 -24.05
C GLY A 52 -13.64 -3.48 -24.89
N GLU A 53 -12.57 -2.91 -24.38
CA GLU A 53 -11.24 -2.91 -25.02
C GLU A 53 -10.54 -4.25 -24.89
N ILE A 54 -10.94 -5.04 -23.89
CA ILE A 54 -10.39 -6.39 -23.62
C ILE A 54 -11.54 -7.41 -23.72
N PRO A 55 -11.34 -8.53 -24.44
CA PRO A 55 -12.33 -9.61 -24.49
C PRO A 55 -12.45 -10.30 -23.13
N LEU A 56 -13.66 -10.70 -22.77
CA LEU A 56 -13.93 -11.53 -21.61
C LEU A 56 -13.67 -13.00 -21.94
N SER A 57 -13.15 -13.73 -20.96
CA SER A 57 -13.05 -15.21 -21.05
C SER A 57 -14.42 -15.85 -20.79
N GLN A 58 -15.24 -15.28 -19.87
CA GLN A 58 -16.61 -15.66 -19.58
C GLN A 58 -17.42 -14.45 -19.16
N GLY A 59 -18.75 -14.59 -19.20
CA GLY A 59 -19.70 -13.58 -18.73
C GLY A 59 -20.09 -12.56 -19.81
N THR A 60 -20.78 -11.51 -19.37
CA THR A 60 -21.29 -10.44 -20.25
C THR A 60 -21.17 -9.08 -19.60
N VAL A 61 -20.92 -8.05 -20.43
CA VAL A 61 -20.97 -6.65 -20.02
C VAL A 61 -21.92 -5.90 -20.97
N ILE A 62 -23.00 -5.37 -20.41
CA ILE A 62 -23.95 -4.52 -21.10
C ILE A 62 -23.55 -3.07 -20.82
N ARG A 63 -23.52 -2.22 -21.86
CA ARG A 63 -23.11 -0.82 -21.80
C ARG A 63 -24.23 0.04 -22.40
N GLU A 64 -24.68 1.02 -21.62
CA GLU A 64 -25.66 2.01 -22.04
C GLU A 64 -25.02 3.40 -21.92
N GLY A 65 -24.62 3.98 -23.03
CA GLY A 65 -24.01 5.30 -23.08
C GLY A 65 -22.58 5.34 -23.66
N ASN A 66 -22.03 6.53 -23.69
CA ASN A 66 -20.69 6.79 -24.19
C ASN A 66 -19.76 7.06 -23.01
N PHE A 67 -18.59 6.44 -23.04
CA PHE A 67 -17.57 6.57 -22.00
C PHE A 67 -16.29 7.12 -22.59
N ARG A 68 -15.53 7.87 -21.79
CA ARG A 68 -14.16 8.26 -22.11
C ARG A 68 -13.19 7.63 -21.14
N TYR A 69 -12.06 7.21 -21.66
CA TYR A 69 -10.95 6.66 -20.89
C TYR A 69 -9.78 7.65 -20.86
N ILE A 70 -9.24 7.89 -19.67
CA ILE A 70 -8.01 8.64 -19.44
C ILE A 70 -6.95 7.62 -19.04
N PRO A 71 -6.03 7.25 -19.94
CA PRO A 71 -4.98 6.26 -19.67
C PRO A 71 -3.81 6.86 -18.88
N GLN A 72 -3.11 6.02 -18.11
CA GLN A 72 -1.94 6.43 -17.35
C GLN A 72 -0.73 6.75 -18.22
N LEU A 73 -0.44 5.93 -19.25
CA LEU A 73 0.83 5.91 -19.99
C LEU A 73 0.72 6.08 -21.50
N ASP A 74 -0.48 6.20 -22.05
CA ASP A 74 -0.61 6.32 -23.51
C ASP A 74 -0.27 7.74 -23.97
N ASP A 75 0.43 7.84 -25.12
CA ASP A 75 0.75 9.10 -25.78
C ASP A 75 -0.52 9.93 -26.03
N VAL A 76 -0.42 11.23 -25.85
CA VAL A 76 -1.51 12.14 -26.15
C VAL A 76 -1.73 12.14 -27.67
N ILE A 77 -2.84 11.55 -28.11
CA ILE A 77 -3.32 11.82 -29.46
C ILE A 77 -3.93 13.22 -29.40
N VAL A 78 -3.21 14.22 -29.92
CA VAL A 78 -3.70 15.59 -30.04
C VAL A 78 -4.88 15.60 -31.03
N GLN A 79 -6.07 15.27 -30.50
CA GLN A 79 -7.30 15.59 -31.23
C GLN A 79 -7.59 17.08 -31.02
N GLU A 80 -8.07 17.76 -32.04
CA GLU A 80 -8.43 19.18 -31.95
C GLU A 80 -9.38 19.41 -30.77
N ILE A 81 -8.87 20.06 -29.74
CA ILE A 81 -9.68 20.48 -28.61
C ILE A 81 -10.42 21.73 -29.03
N GLN A 82 -11.74 21.66 -29.13
CA GLN A 82 -12.58 22.81 -29.51
C GLN A 82 -12.78 23.83 -28.39
N ASP A 83 -12.45 23.46 -27.13
CA ASP A 83 -12.62 24.36 -25.98
C ASP A 83 -11.30 25.02 -25.55
N TYR A 84 -10.94 26.08 -26.27
CA TYR A 84 -9.76 26.90 -25.97
C TYR A 84 -9.85 27.60 -24.59
N ALA A 85 -11.05 27.79 -24.03
CA ALA A 85 -11.22 28.40 -22.74
C ALA A 85 -10.78 27.44 -21.62
N LEU A 86 -10.98 26.14 -21.82
CA LEU A 86 -10.52 25.08 -20.89
C LEU A 86 -8.99 24.94 -20.95
N ILE A 87 -8.39 25.00 -22.15
CA ILE A 87 -6.93 24.96 -22.35
C ILE A 87 -6.25 26.11 -21.60
N GLY A 88 -6.77 27.32 -21.74
CA GLY A 88 -6.23 28.51 -21.05
C GLY A 88 -6.33 28.42 -19.52
N LYS A 89 -7.43 27.86 -19.00
CA LYS A 89 -7.59 27.63 -17.55
C LYS A 89 -6.65 26.56 -16.99
N LEU A 90 -6.25 25.61 -17.82
CA LEU A 90 -5.31 24.54 -17.46
C LEU A 90 -3.84 24.97 -17.49
N GLY A 91 -3.57 26.21 -17.93
CA GLY A 91 -2.20 26.75 -18.03
C GLY A 91 -1.31 25.98 -19.01
N ILE A 92 -1.91 25.45 -20.08
CA ILE A 92 -1.18 24.76 -21.16
C ILE A 92 -0.66 25.84 -22.12
N GLU A 93 0.65 26.07 -22.10
CA GLU A 93 1.28 27.13 -22.92
C GLU A 93 1.52 26.69 -24.37
N SER A 94 1.68 25.40 -24.64
CA SER A 94 1.82 24.87 -26.00
C SER A 94 1.04 23.58 -26.20
N CYS A 95 0.41 23.42 -27.36
CA CYS A 95 -0.30 22.18 -27.73
C CYS A 95 0.59 21.22 -28.55
N GLU A 96 1.90 21.45 -28.64
CA GLU A 96 2.83 20.61 -29.38
C GLU A 96 3.41 19.55 -28.43
N ALA A 97 3.07 18.27 -28.66
CA ALA A 97 3.39 17.15 -27.79
C ALA A 97 4.90 16.94 -27.52
N GLU A 98 5.78 17.42 -28.39
CA GLU A 98 7.24 17.26 -28.26
C GLU A 98 7.87 18.13 -27.16
N TYR A 99 7.15 19.13 -26.63
CA TYR A 99 7.68 20.10 -25.64
C TYR A 99 6.90 20.13 -24.33
N MET A 100 5.93 19.24 -24.15
CA MET A 100 5.10 19.23 -22.94
C MET A 100 5.80 18.56 -21.76
N SER A 101 5.66 19.15 -20.57
CA SER A 101 5.96 18.48 -19.32
C SER A 101 4.90 17.41 -19.01
N GLY A 102 5.24 16.35 -18.26
CA GLY A 102 4.27 15.30 -17.89
C GLY A 102 3.00 15.84 -17.22
N GLY A 103 3.11 16.95 -16.47
CA GLY A 103 1.95 17.61 -15.87
C GLY A 103 1.06 18.34 -16.89
N GLU A 104 1.62 18.93 -17.93
CA GLU A 104 0.86 19.55 -19.02
C GLU A 104 0.17 18.51 -19.89
N GLU A 105 0.85 17.40 -20.14
CA GLU A 105 0.28 16.24 -20.84
C GLU A 105 -0.94 15.68 -20.11
N THR A 106 -0.83 15.48 -18.80
CA THR A 106 -1.95 14.99 -17.97
C THR A 106 -3.11 15.99 -17.98
N ARG A 107 -2.83 17.29 -17.85
CA ARG A 107 -3.86 18.34 -17.96
C ARG A 107 -4.56 18.35 -19.31
N LEU A 108 -3.84 18.09 -20.39
CA LEU A 108 -4.42 18.01 -21.73
C LEU A 108 -5.35 16.80 -21.88
N LYS A 109 -4.94 15.62 -21.40
CA LYS A 109 -5.79 14.40 -21.37
C LYS A 109 -7.09 14.64 -20.61
N ILE A 110 -7.01 15.32 -19.47
CA ILE A 110 -8.18 15.70 -18.67
C ILE A 110 -9.11 16.65 -19.45
N ALA A 111 -8.54 17.69 -20.10
CA ALA A 111 -9.32 18.61 -20.92
C ALA A 111 -10.06 17.89 -22.05
N GLN A 112 -9.38 16.96 -22.73
CA GLN A 112 -9.99 16.15 -23.77
C GLN A 112 -11.10 15.26 -23.24
N ALA A 113 -10.93 14.66 -22.07
CA ALA A 113 -11.95 13.81 -21.46
C ALA A 113 -13.20 14.58 -21.02
N LEU A 114 -13.01 15.79 -20.52
CA LEU A 114 -14.10 16.68 -20.09
C LEU A 114 -14.79 17.40 -21.24
N SER A 115 -14.16 17.46 -22.43
CA SER A 115 -14.76 18.09 -23.62
C SER A 115 -15.77 17.16 -24.28
N GLY A 116 -17.04 17.56 -24.35
CA GLY A 116 -18.13 16.84 -25.01
C GLY A 116 -19.11 16.15 -24.04
N GLU A 117 -20.23 15.70 -24.57
CA GLU A 117 -21.26 15.00 -23.81
C GLU A 117 -20.93 13.52 -23.72
N VAL A 118 -20.44 13.05 -22.56
CA VAL A 118 -20.21 11.65 -22.24
C VAL A 118 -20.94 11.27 -20.94
N HIS A 119 -21.41 10.03 -20.88
CA HIS A 119 -22.18 9.53 -19.74
C HIS A 119 -21.30 9.16 -18.56
N GLY A 120 -20.02 8.82 -18.82
CA GLY A 120 -19.07 8.49 -17.77
C GLY A 120 -17.61 8.66 -18.20
N ILE A 121 -16.75 8.93 -17.21
CA ILE A 121 -15.30 9.05 -17.37
C ILE A 121 -14.64 7.94 -16.54
N PHE A 122 -13.76 7.19 -17.18
CA PHE A 122 -12.93 6.18 -16.57
C PHE A 122 -11.50 6.70 -16.59
N ALA A 123 -10.88 6.86 -15.43
CA ALA A 123 -9.55 7.44 -15.32
C ALA A 123 -8.59 6.50 -14.58
N ASP A 124 -7.42 6.29 -15.17
CA ASP A 124 -6.34 5.49 -14.60
C ASP A 124 -5.21 6.42 -14.18
N GLU A 125 -5.06 6.65 -12.85
CA GLU A 125 -4.08 7.51 -12.21
C GLU A 125 -4.05 8.96 -12.76
N PRO A 126 -5.18 9.69 -12.80
CA PRO A 126 -5.24 11.03 -13.38
C PRO A 126 -4.49 12.10 -12.57
N THR A 127 -4.04 11.80 -11.37
CA THR A 127 -3.27 12.69 -10.50
C THR A 127 -1.76 12.58 -10.70
N CYS A 128 -1.28 11.59 -11.47
CA CYS A 128 0.14 11.42 -11.76
C CYS A 128 0.73 12.68 -12.41
N HIS A 129 1.92 13.08 -11.93
CA HIS A 129 2.67 14.25 -12.39
C HIS A 129 2.00 15.62 -12.16
N LEU A 130 0.84 15.67 -11.51
CA LEU A 130 0.21 16.94 -11.13
C LEU A 130 0.81 17.44 -9.81
N ASP A 131 1.05 18.75 -9.73
CA ASP A 131 1.30 19.43 -8.46
C ASP A 131 -0.01 19.70 -7.72
N ARG A 132 0.09 20.27 -6.52
CA ARG A 132 -1.08 20.53 -5.67
C ARG A 132 -2.16 21.34 -6.38
N ASP A 133 -1.76 22.39 -7.09
CA ASP A 133 -2.69 23.27 -7.78
C ASP A 133 -3.41 22.53 -8.93
N GLY A 134 -2.68 21.64 -9.63
CA GLY A 134 -3.22 20.76 -10.65
C GLY A 134 -4.23 19.76 -10.10
N ILE A 135 -3.93 19.16 -8.94
CA ILE A 135 -4.87 18.23 -8.25
C ILE A 135 -6.12 18.98 -7.79
N ASP A 136 -5.99 20.13 -7.15
CA ASP A 136 -7.15 20.92 -6.69
C ASP A 136 -8.00 21.40 -7.85
N PHE A 137 -7.39 21.77 -8.99
CA PHE A 137 -8.11 22.06 -10.21
C PHE A 137 -8.89 20.84 -10.73
N LEU A 138 -8.25 19.66 -10.80
CA LEU A 138 -8.91 18.43 -11.25
C LEU A 138 -10.09 18.07 -10.35
N ILE A 139 -9.92 18.17 -9.02
CA ILE A 139 -10.99 17.97 -8.04
C ILE A 139 -12.18 18.89 -8.37
N HIS A 140 -11.91 20.17 -8.59
CA HIS A 140 -12.95 21.14 -8.91
C HIS A 140 -13.70 20.77 -10.20
N GLN A 141 -13.00 20.39 -11.26
CA GLN A 141 -13.63 19.99 -12.52
C GLN A 141 -14.50 18.73 -12.36
N LEU A 142 -13.98 17.70 -11.70
CA LEU A 142 -14.70 16.45 -11.52
C LEU A 142 -15.89 16.58 -10.56
N LYS A 143 -15.83 17.45 -9.54
CA LYS A 143 -16.98 17.73 -8.66
C LYS A 143 -18.20 18.28 -9.41
N TYR A 144 -17.98 19.05 -10.46
CA TYR A 144 -19.07 19.62 -11.28
C TYR A 144 -19.44 18.76 -12.49
N TYR A 145 -18.72 17.69 -12.73
CA TYR A 145 -19.08 16.76 -13.79
C TYR A 145 -20.34 15.96 -13.42
N SER A 146 -21.33 15.94 -14.32
CA SER A 146 -22.65 15.34 -14.05
C SER A 146 -22.80 13.89 -14.48
N GLY A 147 -21.76 13.27 -15.06
CA GLY A 147 -21.77 11.84 -15.44
C GLY A 147 -21.15 10.93 -14.34
N ALA A 148 -21.14 9.63 -14.62
CA ALA A 148 -20.51 8.66 -13.76
C ALA A 148 -18.97 8.77 -13.80
N LEU A 149 -18.32 8.53 -12.68
CA LEU A 149 -16.87 8.49 -12.54
C LEU A 149 -16.42 7.14 -12.02
N LEU A 150 -15.47 6.50 -12.69
CA LEU A 150 -14.74 5.34 -12.17
C LEU A 150 -13.25 5.64 -12.27
N ILE A 151 -12.62 5.83 -11.12
CA ILE A 151 -11.27 6.39 -11.01
C ILE A 151 -10.37 5.46 -10.26
N ILE A 152 -9.24 5.09 -10.86
CA ILE A 152 -8.10 4.49 -10.16
C ILE A 152 -7.21 5.65 -9.72
N SER A 153 -6.91 5.76 -8.42
CA SER A 153 -5.91 6.69 -7.92
C SER A 153 -5.27 6.18 -6.64
N HIS A 154 -4.00 6.52 -6.46
CA HIS A 154 -3.25 6.33 -5.23
C HIS A 154 -3.20 7.61 -4.37
N ASP A 155 -3.78 8.71 -4.86
CA ASP A 155 -3.93 9.95 -4.10
C ASP A 155 -5.17 9.89 -3.20
N ARG A 156 -4.94 9.71 -1.91
CA ARG A 156 -5.98 9.59 -0.88
C ARG A 156 -6.78 10.87 -0.68
N TYR A 157 -6.12 12.03 -0.79
CA TYR A 157 -6.79 13.31 -0.69
C TYR A 157 -7.74 13.52 -1.86
N PHE A 158 -7.28 13.21 -3.07
CA PHE A 158 -8.09 13.29 -4.27
C PHE A 158 -9.32 12.38 -4.19
N LEU A 159 -9.15 11.12 -3.80
CA LEU A 159 -10.26 10.17 -3.63
C LEU A 159 -11.28 10.68 -2.60
N ASP A 160 -10.84 11.17 -1.43
CA ASP A 160 -11.76 11.71 -0.41
C ASP A 160 -12.58 12.90 -0.91
N GLN A 161 -12.09 13.64 -1.91
CA GLN A 161 -12.78 14.83 -2.44
C GLN A 161 -13.74 14.54 -3.61
N VAL A 162 -13.53 13.43 -4.34
CA VAL A 162 -14.19 13.21 -5.63
C VAL A 162 -15.14 12.01 -5.59
N VAL A 163 -14.91 11.01 -4.74
CA VAL A 163 -15.69 9.76 -4.76
C VAL A 163 -16.59 9.61 -3.54
N ASP A 164 -17.74 8.95 -3.76
CA ASP A 164 -18.74 8.65 -2.74
C ASP A 164 -18.77 7.16 -2.40
N LYS A 165 -18.00 6.35 -3.14
CA LYS A 165 -17.99 4.91 -3.05
C LYS A 165 -16.61 4.39 -3.45
N ILE A 166 -16.10 3.38 -2.73
CA ILE A 166 -14.86 2.68 -3.05
C ILE A 166 -15.17 1.25 -3.47
N TRP A 167 -14.61 0.83 -4.58
CA TRP A 167 -14.50 -0.57 -4.99
C TRP A 167 -13.09 -1.07 -4.70
N GLU A 168 -12.98 -2.03 -3.80
CA GLU A 168 -11.72 -2.71 -3.53
C GLU A 168 -11.63 -3.97 -4.40
N LEU A 169 -10.62 -4.01 -5.27
CA LEU A 169 -10.29 -5.18 -6.06
C LEU A 169 -9.22 -6.01 -5.34
N ASN A 170 -9.60 -7.19 -4.87
CA ASN A 170 -8.71 -8.11 -4.20
C ASN A 170 -8.94 -9.55 -4.69
N GLU A 171 -7.88 -10.24 -5.08
CA GLU A 171 -7.92 -11.63 -5.59
C GLU A 171 -8.98 -11.82 -6.70
N GLY A 172 -9.09 -10.85 -7.62
CA GLY A 172 -10.04 -10.87 -8.74
C GLY A 172 -11.49 -10.51 -8.39
N LYS A 173 -11.80 -10.28 -7.12
CA LYS A 173 -13.15 -9.96 -6.61
C LYS A 173 -13.28 -8.51 -6.19
N ILE A 174 -14.49 -7.96 -6.31
CA ILE A 174 -14.80 -6.60 -5.88
C ILE A 174 -15.59 -6.64 -4.58
N THR A 175 -15.17 -5.80 -3.64
CA THR A 175 -15.93 -5.46 -2.43
C THR A 175 -16.26 -3.97 -2.46
N GLU A 176 -17.52 -3.62 -2.24
CA GLU A 176 -17.99 -2.24 -2.26
C GLU A 176 -18.02 -1.66 -0.84
N TYR A 177 -17.51 -0.43 -0.68
CA TYR A 177 -17.53 0.35 0.55
C TYR A 177 -18.14 1.73 0.27
N TRP A 178 -19.01 2.19 1.16
CA TRP A 178 -19.64 3.50 1.05
C TRP A 178 -18.82 4.58 1.72
N GLY A 179 -18.71 5.73 1.05
CA GLY A 179 -17.96 6.88 1.48
C GLY A 179 -16.66 7.08 0.69
N GLY A 180 -15.88 8.09 1.10
CA GLY A 180 -14.56 8.37 0.55
C GLY A 180 -13.49 7.39 1.03
N TYR A 181 -12.24 7.67 0.70
CA TYR A 181 -11.12 6.81 1.08
C TYR A 181 -10.92 6.73 2.62
N SER A 182 -11.12 7.83 3.32
CA SER A 182 -11.06 7.85 4.79
C SER A 182 -12.13 6.98 5.44
N ASP A 183 -13.34 6.94 4.89
CA ASP A 183 -14.42 6.07 5.36
C ASP A 183 -14.12 4.59 5.07
N PHE A 184 -13.56 4.29 3.90
CA PHE A 184 -13.07 2.96 3.55
C PHE A 184 -12.03 2.45 4.55
N LEU A 185 -11.01 3.26 4.89
CA LEU A 185 -10.01 2.88 5.89
C LEU A 185 -10.63 2.58 7.25
N ARG A 186 -11.58 3.40 7.71
CA ARG A 186 -12.28 3.15 8.97
C ARG A 186 -13.03 1.82 8.95
N GLN A 187 -13.77 1.53 7.87
CA GLN A 187 -14.50 0.27 7.70
C GLN A 187 -13.53 -0.93 7.68
N LYS A 188 -12.40 -0.82 6.99
CA LYS A 188 -11.35 -1.84 6.98
C LYS A 188 -10.73 -2.10 8.35
N GLU A 189 -10.50 -1.05 9.14
CA GLU A 189 -9.97 -1.18 10.49
C GLU A 189 -10.98 -1.87 11.44
N GLU A 190 -12.27 -1.53 11.31
CA GLU A 190 -13.35 -2.21 12.03
C GLU A 190 -13.45 -3.70 11.64
N GLU A 191 -13.33 -4.02 10.35
CA GLU A 191 -13.28 -5.41 9.86
C GLU A 191 -12.08 -6.17 10.43
N ARG A 192 -10.88 -5.57 10.38
CA ARG A 192 -9.64 -6.14 10.96
C ARG A 192 -9.79 -6.39 12.45
N HIS A 193 -10.31 -5.41 13.19
CA HIS A 193 -10.54 -5.55 14.63
C HIS A 193 -11.54 -6.67 14.93
N SER A 194 -12.66 -6.72 14.23
CA SER A 194 -13.66 -7.79 14.36
C SER A 194 -13.06 -9.18 14.05
N GLN A 195 -12.25 -9.27 12.98
CA GLN A 195 -11.56 -10.50 12.61
C GLN A 195 -10.54 -10.93 13.67
N ALA A 196 -9.78 -9.97 14.21
CA ALA A 196 -8.82 -10.23 15.28
C ALA A 196 -9.49 -10.75 16.56
N GLU A 197 -10.64 -10.16 16.94
CA GLU A 197 -11.41 -10.64 18.09
C GLU A 197 -11.99 -12.05 17.85
N LYS A 198 -12.56 -12.29 16.67
CA LYS A 198 -13.05 -13.63 16.29
C LYS A 198 -11.95 -14.67 16.34
N TYR A 199 -10.76 -14.34 15.81
CA TYR A 199 -9.60 -15.24 15.85
C TYR A 199 -9.10 -15.49 17.27
N LYS A 200 -9.07 -14.46 18.12
CA LYS A 200 -8.71 -14.59 19.55
C LYS A 200 -9.71 -15.47 20.30
N GLN A 201 -10.99 -15.33 20.07
CA GLN A 201 -12.03 -16.17 20.67
C GLN A 201 -11.91 -17.61 20.20
N PHE A 202 -11.71 -17.81 18.89
CA PHE A 202 -11.52 -19.13 18.27
C PHE A 202 -10.30 -19.85 18.87
N THR A 203 -9.14 -19.19 18.93
CA THR A 203 -7.91 -19.77 19.49
C THR A 203 -8.05 -20.10 20.98
N ALA A 204 -8.67 -19.22 21.76
CA ALA A 204 -8.90 -19.46 23.18
C ALA A 204 -9.83 -20.65 23.44
N GLU A 205 -10.94 -20.77 22.69
CA GLU A 205 -11.86 -21.92 22.84
C GLU A 205 -11.23 -23.23 22.33
N ARG A 206 -10.47 -23.19 21.24
CA ARG A 206 -9.71 -24.34 20.75
C ARG A 206 -8.69 -24.82 21.78
N GLU A 207 -7.86 -23.95 22.32
CA GLU A 207 -6.89 -24.29 23.37
C GLU A 207 -7.58 -24.86 24.62
N ARG A 208 -8.72 -24.28 25.02
CA ARG A 208 -9.51 -24.78 26.15
C ARG A 208 -10.00 -26.18 25.92
N LEU A 209 -10.53 -26.49 24.74
CA LEU A 209 -11.01 -27.82 24.37
C LEU A 209 -9.84 -28.83 24.29
N GLU A 210 -8.69 -28.46 23.69
CA GLU A 210 -7.49 -29.29 23.59
C GLU A 210 -6.94 -29.64 24.99
N LYS A 211 -6.89 -28.67 25.90
CA LYS A 211 -6.52 -28.92 27.32
C LYS A 211 -7.51 -29.86 27.99
N ALA A 212 -8.81 -29.65 27.81
CA ALA A 212 -9.82 -30.53 28.41
C ALA A 212 -9.76 -31.95 27.84
N ILE A 213 -9.49 -32.14 26.55
CA ILE A 213 -9.26 -33.46 25.93
C ILE A 213 -8.06 -34.15 26.58
N THR A 214 -6.95 -33.44 26.68
CA THR A 214 -5.69 -33.97 27.31
C THR A 214 -5.94 -34.39 28.73
N GLU A 215 -6.66 -33.60 29.53
CA GLU A 215 -7.03 -33.94 30.89
C GLU A 215 -7.94 -35.19 30.96
N LYS A 216 -8.97 -35.27 30.12
CA LYS A 216 -9.87 -36.44 30.09
C LYS A 216 -9.14 -37.73 29.70
N LEU A 217 -8.26 -37.67 28.71
CA LEU A 217 -7.43 -38.79 28.28
C LEU A 217 -6.43 -39.23 29.40
N SER A 218 -5.82 -38.26 30.07
CA SER A 218 -4.95 -38.51 31.23
C SER A 218 -5.72 -39.19 32.37
N GLN A 219 -6.92 -38.71 32.69
CA GLN A 219 -7.80 -39.33 33.67
C GLN A 219 -8.20 -40.75 33.26
N ALA A 220 -8.52 -40.99 31.99
CA ALA A 220 -8.83 -42.32 31.48
C ALA A 220 -7.66 -43.28 31.63
N ARG A 221 -6.42 -42.85 31.33
CA ARG A 221 -5.18 -43.63 31.52
C ARG A 221 -4.94 -43.96 32.99
N LYS A 222 -5.15 -43.03 33.92
CA LYS A 222 -5.01 -43.25 35.38
C LYS A 222 -6.03 -44.28 35.90
N VAL A 223 -7.26 -44.27 35.39
CA VAL A 223 -8.30 -45.26 35.72
C VAL A 223 -7.88 -46.63 35.22
N ASP A 224 -7.29 -46.77 34.04
CA ASP A 224 -6.82 -48.01 33.46
C ASP A 224 -5.62 -48.59 34.26
N GLN A 225 -4.66 -47.72 34.61
CA GLN A 225 -3.49 -48.14 35.43
C GLN A 225 -3.91 -48.62 36.83
N LYS A 226 -4.85 -47.95 37.50
CA LYS A 226 -5.40 -48.39 38.78
C LYS A 226 -6.13 -49.72 38.66
N ALA A 227 -6.86 -49.99 37.59
CA ALA A 227 -7.53 -51.25 37.31
C ALA A 227 -6.52 -52.41 37.11
N LYS A 228 -5.45 -52.15 36.34
CA LYS A 228 -4.34 -53.14 36.15
C LYS A 228 -3.54 -53.39 37.38
N GLY A 229 -3.28 -52.39 38.23
CA GLY A 229 -2.56 -52.50 39.50
C GLY A 229 -3.37 -53.28 40.57
N ALA A 230 -4.69 -53.08 40.62
CA ALA A 230 -5.57 -53.83 41.53
C ALA A 230 -5.70 -55.30 41.10
N SER A 231 -5.64 -55.61 39.81
CA SER A 231 -5.66 -56.97 39.29
C SER A 231 -4.38 -57.79 39.66
N ARG A 232 -3.25 -57.13 39.89
CA ARG A 232 -1.98 -57.77 40.31
C ARG A 232 -1.90 -58.06 41.81
N LYS A 233 -2.64 -57.32 42.66
CA LYS A 233 -2.57 -57.51 44.16
C LYS A 233 -3.59 -58.51 44.68
N ASN A 234 -4.66 -58.89 43.92
CA ASN A 234 -5.72 -59.80 44.39
C ASN A 234 -5.75 -61.09 43.60
N SER A 235 -4.62 -61.82 43.56
CA SER A 235 -4.59 -63.19 43.04
C SER A 235 -4.88 -64.25 44.13
N SER A 236 -5.38 -63.89 45.34
CA SER A 236 -5.57 -64.83 46.47
C SER A 236 -6.96 -64.83 47.10
N GLU A 237 -7.98 -64.10 46.66
CA GLU A 237 -9.35 -64.26 47.22
C GLU A 237 -10.43 -64.16 46.16
N GLY A 238 -11.27 -65.18 46.07
CA GLY A 238 -12.33 -65.29 45.09
C GLY A 238 -13.61 -64.50 45.45
N GLY A 239 -14.28 -63.98 44.48
CA GLY A 239 -15.66 -63.51 44.61
C GLY A 239 -15.86 -62.02 44.69
N GLY A 240 -15.70 -61.31 43.63
CA GLY A 240 -16.01 -59.84 43.56
C GLY A 240 -15.55 -59.15 42.28
N ARG A 241 -14.84 -59.86 41.42
CA ARG A 241 -14.12 -59.30 40.26
C ARG A 241 -15.03 -58.71 39.15
N LEU A 242 -16.22 -59.25 38.93
CA LEU A 242 -17.09 -58.86 37.78
C LEU A 242 -17.80 -57.52 37.95
N ALA A 243 -18.19 -57.14 39.20
CA ALA A 243 -18.86 -55.87 39.47
C ALA A 243 -17.90 -54.68 39.40
N HIS A 244 -16.64 -54.79 39.90
CA HIS A 244 -15.62 -53.74 39.86
C HIS A 244 -15.06 -53.53 38.45
N GLN A 245 -14.88 -54.56 37.63
CA GLN A 245 -14.44 -54.46 36.24
C GLN A 245 -15.48 -53.76 35.34
N LYS A 246 -16.77 -54.06 35.52
CA LYS A 246 -17.87 -53.39 34.79
C LYS A 246 -17.94 -51.88 35.13
N SER A 247 -17.76 -51.50 36.37
CA SER A 247 -17.77 -50.08 36.82
C SER A 247 -16.60 -49.27 36.27
N THR A 248 -15.39 -49.86 36.23
CA THR A 248 -14.17 -49.19 35.75
C THR A 248 -14.18 -49.01 34.22
N GLY A 249 -14.58 -50.04 33.47
CA GLY A 249 -14.72 -49.96 32.01
C GLY A 249 -15.81 -48.96 31.57
N SER A 250 -16.91 -48.84 32.34
CA SER A 250 -17.94 -47.85 32.08
C SER A 250 -17.45 -46.40 32.31
N LYS A 251 -16.65 -46.15 33.36
CA LYS A 251 -16.05 -44.83 33.61
C LYS A 251 -15.03 -44.43 32.54
N GLN A 252 -14.20 -45.35 32.10
CA GLN A 252 -13.21 -45.15 31.05
C GLN A 252 -13.91 -44.81 29.71
N LYS A 253 -14.95 -45.59 29.37
CA LYS A 253 -15.77 -45.34 28.14
C LYS A 253 -16.44 -43.97 28.17
N LYS A 254 -16.96 -43.52 29.33
CA LYS A 254 -17.52 -42.15 29.48
C LYS A 254 -16.45 -41.06 29.28
N LEU A 255 -15.24 -41.22 29.80
CA LEU A 255 -14.16 -40.26 29.61
C LEU A 255 -13.68 -40.19 28.16
N HIS A 256 -13.58 -41.32 27.47
CA HIS A 256 -13.26 -41.40 26.04
C HIS A 256 -14.34 -40.77 25.17
N ASN A 257 -15.61 -41.06 25.44
CA ASN A 257 -16.70 -40.44 24.73
C ASN A 257 -16.76 -38.90 24.95
N ALA A 258 -16.46 -38.45 26.17
CA ALA A 258 -16.37 -37.02 26.46
C ALA A 258 -15.22 -36.37 25.68
N ALA A 259 -14.04 -37.00 25.59
CA ALA A 259 -12.95 -36.50 24.75
C ALA A 259 -13.33 -36.45 23.29
N LYS A 260 -13.94 -37.51 22.75
CA LYS A 260 -14.41 -37.57 21.35
C LYS A 260 -15.45 -36.48 21.02
N ASN A 261 -16.38 -36.22 21.94
CA ASN A 261 -17.34 -35.13 21.76
C ASN A 261 -16.70 -33.75 21.73
N MET A 262 -15.56 -33.56 22.47
CA MET A 262 -14.79 -32.31 22.42
C MET A 262 -14.00 -32.21 21.12
N GLU A 263 -13.45 -33.30 20.58
CA GLU A 263 -12.81 -33.36 19.27
C GLU A 263 -13.81 -32.94 18.17
N HIS A 264 -15.01 -33.49 18.16
CA HIS A 264 -16.06 -33.07 17.23
C HIS A 264 -16.45 -31.60 17.39
N ARG A 265 -16.37 -31.03 18.60
CA ARG A 265 -16.60 -29.59 18.81
C ARG A 265 -15.48 -28.75 18.20
N ILE A 266 -14.24 -29.20 18.28
CA ILE A 266 -13.11 -28.52 17.62
C ILE A 266 -13.30 -28.53 16.09
N GLU A 267 -13.69 -29.69 15.52
CA GLU A 267 -14.00 -29.80 14.10
C GLU A 267 -15.15 -28.87 13.69
N ALA A 268 -16.19 -28.76 14.53
CA ALA A 268 -17.33 -27.89 14.30
C ALA A 268 -17.03 -26.38 14.44
N LEU A 269 -15.91 -25.99 15.11
CA LEU A 269 -15.48 -24.57 15.15
C LEU A 269 -15.02 -24.05 13.79
N GLY A 270 -14.69 -24.96 12.84
CA GLY A 270 -14.18 -24.59 11.52
C GLY A 270 -12.78 -23.97 11.58
N GLU A 271 -12.42 -23.25 10.52
CA GLU A 271 -11.16 -22.54 10.43
C GLU A 271 -11.43 -21.02 10.38
N VAL A 272 -10.77 -20.27 11.24
CA VAL A 272 -10.76 -18.81 11.21
C VAL A 272 -9.37 -18.35 10.75
N LYS A 273 -9.32 -17.60 9.64
CA LYS A 273 -8.05 -17.06 9.13
C LYS A 273 -7.43 -16.13 10.19
N PRO A 274 -6.12 -16.23 10.45
CA PRO A 274 -5.44 -15.30 11.34
C PRO A 274 -5.53 -13.88 10.76
N PRO A 275 -5.65 -12.85 11.60
CA PRO A 275 -5.58 -11.47 11.14
C PRO A 275 -4.19 -11.21 10.54
N GLU A 276 -4.14 -10.40 9.50
CA GLU A 276 -2.89 -9.90 8.95
C GLU A 276 -2.18 -9.04 10.01
N ALA A 277 -1.14 -9.58 10.61
CA ALA A 277 -0.37 -8.88 11.63
C ALA A 277 0.71 -8.02 10.96
N MET A 278 0.54 -6.71 10.96
CA MET A 278 1.68 -5.80 10.78
C MET A 278 2.61 -5.96 11.98
N ARG A 279 3.78 -6.53 11.75
CA ARG A 279 4.82 -6.58 12.80
C ARG A 279 5.43 -5.20 12.94
N SER A 280 5.42 -4.65 14.14
CA SER A 280 6.14 -3.40 14.44
C SER A 280 7.64 -3.63 14.22
N ILE A 281 8.19 -2.92 13.26
CA ILE A 281 9.62 -2.99 12.94
C ILE A 281 10.34 -1.98 13.84
N ARG A 282 11.38 -2.44 14.53
CA ARG A 282 12.24 -1.57 15.32
C ARG A 282 13.51 -1.28 14.54
N PHE A 283 13.63 -0.06 14.02
CA PHE A 283 14.87 0.39 13.41
C PHE A 283 15.97 0.54 14.48
N ARG A 284 17.12 -0.07 14.21
CA ARG A 284 18.31 0.04 15.06
C ARG A 284 19.37 0.80 14.29
N GLN A 285 19.66 2.03 14.71
CA GLN A 285 20.77 2.77 14.15
C GLN A 285 22.06 2.37 14.88
N SER A 286 23.10 2.07 14.11
CA SER A 286 24.42 1.80 14.67
C SER A 286 24.96 3.05 15.38
N LYS A 287 25.61 2.90 16.54
CA LYS A 287 26.28 4.00 17.25
C LYS A 287 27.34 4.72 16.41
N ALA A 288 27.91 4.03 15.41
CA ALA A 288 28.85 4.63 14.46
C ALA A 288 28.23 5.70 13.55
N LEU A 289 26.89 5.63 13.36
CA LEU A 289 26.11 6.58 12.54
C LEU A 289 25.47 7.69 13.37
N GLU A 290 25.78 7.80 14.66
CA GLU A 290 25.20 8.80 15.54
C GLU A 290 25.72 10.19 15.22
N LEU A 291 24.80 11.11 14.88
CA LEU A 291 25.08 12.51 14.64
C LEU A 291 24.77 13.32 15.89
N HIS A 292 25.61 14.34 16.16
CA HIS A 292 25.42 15.19 17.34
C HIS A 292 25.14 16.65 16.97
N HIS A 293 25.39 17.05 15.72
CA HIS A 293 25.14 18.42 15.28
C HIS A 293 23.61 18.63 15.15
N PRO A 294 23.05 19.67 15.79
CA PRO A 294 21.59 19.91 15.81
C PRO A 294 21.02 20.18 14.41
N PHE A 295 21.81 20.67 13.48
CA PHE A 295 21.44 20.92 12.09
C PHE A 295 22.49 20.30 11.16
N PRO A 296 22.40 18.99 10.88
CA PRO A 296 23.40 18.27 10.09
C PRO A 296 23.50 18.73 8.63
N ILE A 297 22.45 19.35 8.10
CA ILE A 297 22.44 19.98 6.78
C ILE A 297 21.93 21.41 6.91
N THR A 298 22.70 22.37 6.39
CA THR A 298 22.33 23.78 6.36
C THR A 298 22.68 24.39 5.00
N GLY A 299 21.86 25.32 4.55
CA GLY A 299 22.12 26.14 3.38
C GLY A 299 22.15 27.62 3.79
N LYS A 300 23.10 28.36 3.30
CA LYS A 300 23.22 29.81 3.55
C LYS A 300 23.42 30.54 2.24
N ASP A 301 22.57 31.51 1.96
CA ASP A 301 22.64 32.41 0.82
C ASP A 301 22.87 31.65 -0.52
N ILE A 302 22.18 30.51 -0.67
CA ILE A 302 22.32 29.69 -1.86
C ILE A 302 21.68 30.37 -3.07
N CYS A 303 22.41 30.36 -4.17
CA CYS A 303 21.97 30.86 -5.46
C CYS A 303 22.15 29.74 -6.49
N LYS A 304 21.16 29.51 -7.33
CA LYS A 304 21.21 28.50 -8.40
C LYS A 304 20.49 28.99 -9.63
N GLN A 305 21.14 28.87 -10.78
CA GLN A 305 20.59 29.21 -12.08
C GLN A 305 20.72 28.02 -13.03
N PHE A 306 19.72 27.78 -13.83
CA PHE A 306 19.71 26.76 -14.88
C PHE A 306 19.25 27.40 -16.20
N GLU A 307 20.07 27.32 -17.25
CA GLU A 307 19.75 27.83 -18.61
C GLU A 307 19.16 29.27 -18.62
N GLY A 308 19.67 30.12 -17.73
CA GLY A 308 19.19 31.50 -17.63
C GLY A 308 17.99 31.72 -16.70
N LYS A 309 17.36 30.64 -16.20
CA LYS A 309 16.28 30.70 -15.21
C LYS A 309 16.86 30.57 -13.80
N GLU A 310 16.66 31.58 -12.95
CA GLU A 310 17.03 31.52 -11.54
C GLU A 310 16.07 30.61 -10.77
N ILE A 311 16.63 29.62 -10.07
CA ILE A 311 15.90 28.66 -9.24
C ILE A 311 15.94 29.08 -7.77
N PHE A 312 17.12 29.48 -7.27
CA PHE A 312 17.28 29.99 -5.91
C PHE A 312 17.99 31.32 -5.95
N GLU A 313 17.56 32.25 -5.09
CA GLU A 313 18.12 33.58 -4.91
C GLU A 313 18.30 33.84 -3.40
N GLU A 314 19.56 33.81 -2.91
CA GLU A 314 19.92 33.99 -1.49
C GLU A 314 19.00 33.16 -0.54
N ALA A 315 18.70 31.92 -0.90
CA ALA A 315 17.86 31.06 -0.08
C ALA A 315 18.68 30.46 1.09
N SER A 316 18.05 30.34 2.25
CA SER A 316 18.73 29.81 3.45
C SER A 316 17.79 28.84 4.18
N PHE A 317 18.35 27.75 4.74
CA PHE A 317 17.59 26.77 5.49
C PHE A 317 18.46 26.02 6.51
N GLN A 318 17.83 25.39 7.49
CA GLN A 318 18.49 24.54 8.49
C GLN A 318 17.61 23.33 8.77
N PHE A 319 18.10 22.14 8.44
CA PHE A 319 17.37 20.92 8.68
C PHE A 319 17.73 20.30 10.03
N PRO A 320 16.77 20.16 10.97
CA PRO A 320 17.03 19.63 12.31
C PRO A 320 17.33 18.13 12.30
N LEU A 321 18.24 17.74 13.20
CA LEU A 321 18.60 16.33 13.40
C LEU A 321 17.43 15.50 13.92
N GLY A 322 17.26 14.31 13.36
CA GLY A 322 16.23 13.34 13.76
C GLY A 322 14.82 13.66 13.29
N ALA A 323 14.59 14.84 12.70
CA ALA A 323 13.29 15.27 12.21
C ALA A 323 12.93 14.60 10.87
N LYS A 324 11.62 14.49 10.65
CA LYS A 324 11.00 14.14 9.36
C LYS A 324 10.58 15.45 8.69
N ILE A 325 11.24 15.81 7.63
CA ILE A 325 11.14 17.12 7.01
C ILE A 325 10.53 16.96 5.62
N ALA A 326 9.36 17.55 5.40
CA ALA A 326 8.77 17.63 4.09
C ALA A 326 9.24 18.88 3.33
N VAL A 327 9.60 18.74 2.06
CA VAL A 327 9.93 19.82 1.14
C VAL A 327 8.84 19.87 0.07
N THR A 328 8.10 20.97 0.00
CA THR A 328 6.96 21.17 -0.91
C THR A 328 7.20 22.39 -1.81
N GLY A 329 6.34 22.59 -2.79
CA GLY A 329 6.37 23.71 -3.74
C GLY A 329 5.89 23.26 -5.11
N ALA A 330 5.61 24.23 -6.00
CA ALA A 330 5.13 24.00 -7.36
C ALA A 330 6.11 23.13 -8.18
N ASN A 331 5.61 22.55 -9.27
CA ASN A 331 6.47 21.84 -10.22
C ASN A 331 7.51 22.83 -10.82
N GLY A 332 8.76 22.39 -10.92
CA GLY A 332 9.85 23.24 -11.40
C GLY A 332 10.34 24.30 -10.41
N SER A 333 9.89 24.33 -9.14
CA SER A 333 10.36 25.25 -8.10
C SER A 333 11.78 24.95 -7.60
N GLY A 334 12.37 23.81 -7.96
CA GLY A 334 13.75 23.46 -7.59
C GLY A 334 13.89 22.42 -6.48
N LYS A 335 12.83 21.68 -6.10
CA LYS A 335 12.85 20.64 -5.06
C LYS A 335 13.96 19.60 -5.29
N THR A 336 13.93 18.91 -6.42
CA THR A 336 14.96 17.93 -6.81
C THR A 336 16.34 18.58 -6.99
N THR A 337 16.39 19.84 -7.45
CA THR A 337 17.63 20.62 -7.56
C THR A 337 18.27 20.82 -6.17
N LEU A 338 17.48 21.17 -5.16
CA LEU A 338 17.96 21.29 -3.77
C LEU A 338 18.60 19.98 -3.29
N PHE A 339 17.97 18.84 -3.54
CA PHE A 339 18.53 17.53 -3.17
C PHE A 339 19.86 17.25 -3.87
N LYS A 340 19.95 17.55 -5.18
CA LYS A 340 21.22 17.42 -5.94
C LYS A 340 22.30 18.33 -5.39
N MET A 341 21.98 19.58 -5.04
CA MET A 341 22.93 20.52 -4.41
C MET A 341 23.44 19.98 -3.06
N ILE A 342 22.57 19.39 -2.23
CA ILE A 342 22.96 18.77 -0.95
C ILE A 342 23.91 17.58 -1.19
N LEU A 343 23.56 16.68 -2.12
CA LEU A 343 24.36 15.50 -2.45
C LEU A 343 25.76 15.86 -2.97
N HIS A 344 25.84 16.87 -3.83
CA HIS A 344 27.10 17.34 -4.40
C HIS A 344 27.83 18.35 -3.50
N ARG A 345 27.27 18.71 -2.33
CA ARG A 345 27.82 19.70 -1.39
C ARG A 345 28.19 20.98 -2.11
N GLU A 346 27.26 21.52 -2.92
CA GLU A 346 27.50 22.74 -3.69
C GLU A 346 27.75 23.96 -2.79
N HIS A 347 28.26 25.04 -3.38
CA HIS A 347 28.55 26.25 -2.65
C HIS A 347 27.35 26.79 -1.87
N GLY A 348 27.57 27.17 -0.61
CA GLY A 348 26.51 27.60 0.31
C GLY A 348 25.85 26.47 1.08
N ILE A 349 26.06 25.19 0.71
CA ILE A 349 25.56 24.02 1.43
C ILE A 349 26.62 23.47 2.38
N SER A 350 26.27 23.31 3.64
CA SER A 350 27.09 22.64 4.64
C SER A 350 26.43 21.33 5.10
N VAL A 351 27.17 20.25 4.99
CA VAL A 351 26.74 18.91 5.41
C VAL A 351 27.72 18.40 6.46
N SER A 352 27.20 17.87 7.57
CA SER A 352 28.02 17.29 8.63
C SER A 352 29.01 16.25 8.08
N PRO A 353 30.29 16.23 8.49
CA PRO A 353 31.26 15.26 7.98
C PRO A 353 30.92 13.80 8.22
N LYS A 354 30.15 13.51 9.28
CA LYS A 354 29.66 12.16 9.62
C LYS A 354 28.30 11.83 9.01
N ALA A 355 27.77 12.70 8.12
CA ALA A 355 26.51 12.44 7.45
C ALA A 355 26.70 11.39 6.35
N GLU A 356 26.06 10.25 6.54
CA GLU A 356 25.89 9.19 5.54
C GLU A 356 24.50 9.33 4.95
N ILE A 357 24.44 9.83 3.70
CA ILE A 357 23.19 10.19 3.04
C ILE A 357 22.76 9.06 2.12
N GLY A 358 21.55 8.50 2.36
CA GLY A 358 20.83 7.67 1.40
C GLY A 358 19.96 8.56 0.50
N TYR A 359 20.01 8.36 -0.80
CA TYR A 359 19.19 9.09 -1.76
C TYR A 359 18.28 8.17 -2.55
N PHE A 360 16.97 8.44 -2.49
CA PHE A 360 15.96 7.82 -3.31
C PHE A 360 15.55 8.79 -4.41
N ALA A 361 15.87 8.45 -5.65
CA ALA A 361 15.51 9.24 -6.83
C ALA A 361 14.14 8.78 -7.40
N GLN A 362 13.43 9.70 -8.01
CA GLN A 362 12.11 9.45 -8.61
C GLN A 362 12.14 8.38 -9.73
N THR A 363 13.25 8.28 -10.47
CA THR A 363 13.39 7.38 -11.61
C THR A 363 14.83 6.87 -11.74
N GLY A 364 15.03 5.85 -12.57
CA GLY A 364 16.37 5.47 -13.04
C GLY A 364 17.00 4.28 -12.34
N TYR A 365 16.24 3.49 -11.59
CA TYR A 365 16.78 2.27 -10.98
C TYR A 365 17.02 1.18 -12.03
N LYS A 366 18.29 0.85 -12.24
CA LYS A 366 18.72 -0.34 -13.00
C LYS A 366 19.62 -1.16 -12.08
N PHE A 367 19.43 -2.46 -12.11
CA PHE A 367 20.30 -3.37 -11.38
C PHE A 367 21.48 -3.75 -12.28
N ASP A 368 22.70 -3.60 -11.78
CA ASP A 368 23.93 -3.94 -12.51
C ASP A 368 24.16 -5.45 -12.57
N ARG A 369 23.55 -6.20 -11.66
CA ARG A 369 23.69 -7.65 -11.54
C ARG A 369 22.32 -8.30 -11.32
N ASP A 370 22.13 -9.46 -11.91
CA ASP A 370 21.00 -10.31 -11.62
C ASP A 370 21.29 -11.16 -10.39
N GLN A 371 20.64 -10.81 -9.27
CA GLN A 371 20.76 -11.47 -7.98
C GLN A 371 19.39 -11.67 -7.33
N GLY A 372 19.32 -12.49 -6.29
CA GLY A 372 18.07 -12.70 -5.54
C GLY A 372 17.67 -11.50 -4.71
N VAL A 373 16.36 -11.27 -4.56
CA VAL A 373 15.79 -10.18 -3.72
C VAL A 373 16.39 -10.17 -2.32
N MET A 374 16.48 -11.33 -1.64
CA MET A 374 17.05 -11.39 -0.28
C MET A 374 18.55 -11.12 -0.25
N GLU A 375 19.29 -11.61 -1.23
CA GLU A 375 20.72 -11.36 -1.35
C GLU A 375 20.98 -9.87 -1.51
N PHE A 376 20.26 -9.21 -2.40
CA PHE A 376 20.29 -7.77 -2.58
C PHE A 376 19.99 -7.02 -1.30
N MET A 377 18.95 -7.41 -0.57
CA MET A 377 18.54 -6.72 0.66
C MET A 377 19.55 -6.84 1.80
N LEU A 378 20.23 -7.98 1.91
CA LEU A 378 21.21 -8.23 2.97
C LEU A 378 22.60 -7.66 2.66
N GLU A 379 22.87 -7.33 1.41
CA GLU A 379 24.12 -6.66 1.02
C GLU A 379 24.19 -5.30 1.72
N ASP A 380 25.29 -5.02 2.45
CA ASP A 380 25.51 -3.77 3.22
C ASP A 380 24.44 -3.43 4.29
N SER A 381 23.70 -4.41 4.78
CA SER A 381 22.70 -4.24 5.83
C SER A 381 23.18 -4.81 7.17
N ASP A 382 22.89 -4.09 8.26
CA ASP A 382 23.15 -4.54 9.64
C ASP A 382 21.93 -5.30 10.24
N TYR A 383 20.85 -5.48 9.45
CA TYR A 383 19.62 -6.13 9.90
C TYR A 383 19.62 -7.63 9.65
N GLU A 384 18.96 -8.36 10.54
CA GLU A 384 18.78 -9.79 10.40
C GLU A 384 17.77 -10.13 9.27
N VAL A 385 17.87 -11.37 8.77
CA VAL A 385 16.93 -11.90 7.75
C VAL A 385 15.47 -11.76 8.18
N SER A 386 15.19 -11.91 9.50
CA SER A 386 13.84 -11.78 10.06
C SER A 386 13.28 -10.37 9.91
N ASP A 387 14.09 -9.36 10.22
CA ASP A 387 13.71 -7.95 10.14
C ASP A 387 13.52 -7.51 8.68
N THR A 388 14.47 -7.92 7.82
CA THR A 388 14.40 -7.68 6.37
C THR A 388 13.13 -8.27 5.76
N ARG A 389 12.78 -9.51 6.12
CA ARG A 389 11.52 -10.13 5.67
C ARG A 389 10.29 -9.41 6.18
N ALA A 390 10.33 -8.89 7.42
CA ALA A 390 9.22 -8.13 7.97
C ALA A 390 8.98 -6.81 7.23
N VAL A 391 10.07 -6.08 6.88
CA VAL A 391 9.98 -4.86 6.05
C VAL A 391 9.44 -5.19 4.66
N LEU A 392 9.98 -6.21 4.00
CA LEU A 392 9.50 -6.61 2.66
C LEU A 392 8.03 -7.03 2.68
N ALA A 393 7.61 -7.80 3.69
CA ALA A 393 6.20 -8.19 3.84
C ALA A 393 5.28 -6.98 4.07
N SER A 394 5.71 -5.97 4.86
CA SER A 394 4.93 -4.74 5.04
C SER A 394 4.81 -3.93 3.74
N MET A 395 5.81 -4.00 2.86
CA MET A 395 5.78 -3.38 1.52
C MET A 395 5.04 -4.23 0.47
N GLY A 396 4.41 -5.34 0.89
CA GLY A 396 3.56 -6.17 0.04
C GLY A 396 4.29 -7.31 -0.70
N PHE A 397 5.54 -7.63 -0.35
CA PHE A 397 6.23 -8.79 -0.92
C PHE A 397 5.75 -10.09 -0.26
N SER A 398 5.27 -11.02 -1.06
CA SER A 398 4.94 -12.37 -0.61
C SER A 398 6.20 -13.23 -0.36
N GLN A 399 6.04 -14.38 0.27
CA GLN A 399 7.14 -15.33 0.45
C GLN A 399 7.71 -15.85 -0.89
N GLN A 400 6.91 -15.84 -1.96
CA GLN A 400 7.36 -16.22 -3.31
C GLN A 400 8.16 -15.09 -3.94
N ASP A 401 7.72 -13.83 -3.79
CA ASP A 401 8.40 -12.66 -4.35
C ASP A 401 9.81 -12.47 -3.77
N VAL A 402 9.97 -12.73 -2.48
CA VAL A 402 11.27 -12.67 -1.79
C VAL A 402 12.31 -13.65 -2.38
N ARG A 403 11.87 -14.70 -3.09
CA ARG A 403 12.74 -15.68 -3.75
C ARG A 403 13.01 -15.38 -5.22
N LYS A 404 12.34 -14.37 -5.79
CA LYS A 404 12.54 -13.97 -7.18
C LYS A 404 13.93 -13.40 -7.41
N SER A 405 14.38 -13.44 -8.66
CA SER A 405 15.50 -12.63 -9.15
C SER A 405 15.03 -11.19 -9.38
N LEU A 406 15.96 -10.23 -9.25
CA LEU A 406 15.70 -8.81 -9.51
C LEU A 406 15.19 -8.54 -10.93
N SER A 407 15.67 -9.34 -11.91
CA SER A 407 15.33 -9.19 -13.34
C SER A 407 13.85 -9.44 -13.67
N VAL A 408 13.13 -10.16 -12.79
CA VAL A 408 11.71 -10.50 -13.03
C VAL A 408 10.74 -9.61 -12.24
N LEU A 409 11.26 -8.61 -11.51
CA LEU A 409 10.43 -7.68 -10.75
C LEU A 409 9.79 -6.63 -11.67
N SER A 410 8.55 -6.30 -11.38
CA SER A 410 7.85 -5.15 -11.98
C SER A 410 8.46 -3.83 -11.52
N GLY A 411 8.23 -2.75 -12.27
CA GLY A 411 8.71 -1.40 -11.88
C GLY A 411 8.27 -0.98 -10.47
N GLY A 412 7.01 -1.24 -10.10
CA GLY A 412 6.51 -0.96 -8.75
C GLY A 412 7.18 -1.82 -7.67
N GLU A 413 7.44 -3.11 -7.92
CA GLU A 413 8.18 -3.98 -7.02
C GLU A 413 9.63 -3.50 -6.84
N ILE A 414 10.27 -3.03 -7.91
CA ILE A 414 11.63 -2.45 -7.86
C ILE A 414 11.64 -1.21 -6.94
N MET A 415 10.68 -0.31 -7.09
CA MET A 415 10.59 0.89 -6.26
C MET A 415 10.39 0.54 -4.78
N LYS A 416 9.47 -0.36 -4.46
CA LYS A 416 9.25 -0.88 -3.10
C LYS A 416 10.51 -1.50 -2.51
N LEU A 417 11.24 -2.29 -3.31
CA LEU A 417 12.49 -2.93 -2.90
C LEU A 417 13.58 -1.91 -2.59
N GLN A 418 13.74 -0.89 -3.43
CA GLN A 418 14.72 0.18 -3.23
C GLN A 418 14.42 1.00 -1.98
N LEU A 419 13.17 1.35 -1.73
CA LEU A 419 12.74 2.03 -0.50
C LEU A 419 13.06 1.18 0.73
N ALA A 420 12.72 -0.11 0.70
CA ALA A 420 13.04 -1.03 1.78
C ALA A 420 14.57 -1.14 2.00
N LYS A 421 15.36 -1.25 0.93
CA LYS A 421 16.83 -1.29 0.99
C LYS A 421 17.41 -0.03 1.61
N MET A 422 16.89 1.13 1.23
CA MET A 422 17.37 2.41 1.76
C MET A 422 17.02 2.57 3.26
N LEU A 423 15.81 2.18 3.68
CA LEU A 423 15.39 2.24 5.08
C LEU A 423 16.20 1.29 5.99
N LEU A 424 16.67 0.17 5.44
CA LEU A 424 17.51 -0.81 6.14
C LEU A 424 19.01 -0.60 5.87
N GLY A 425 19.38 0.40 5.10
CA GLY A 425 20.77 0.72 4.80
C GLY A 425 21.51 1.41 5.95
N ARG A 426 22.83 1.56 5.78
CA ARG A 426 23.73 2.25 6.74
C ARG A 426 23.72 3.75 6.52
N TYR A 427 22.57 4.39 6.70
CA TYR A 427 22.40 5.83 6.55
C TYR A 427 21.92 6.46 7.86
N ASN A 428 22.27 7.73 8.06
CA ASN A 428 21.74 8.53 9.17
C ASN A 428 20.87 9.70 8.69
N ILE A 429 20.94 9.99 7.40
CA ILE A 429 20.07 10.97 6.71
C ILE A 429 19.54 10.31 5.44
N LEU A 430 18.23 10.42 5.22
CA LEU A 430 17.58 9.97 4.00
C LEU A 430 17.02 11.16 3.24
N LEU A 431 17.34 11.25 1.95
CA LEU A 431 16.70 12.15 1.00
C LEU A 431 15.80 11.33 0.09
N MET A 432 14.50 11.61 0.08
CA MET A 432 13.51 10.86 -0.71
C MET A 432 12.78 11.80 -1.67
N ASP A 433 12.93 11.57 -2.97
CA ASP A 433 12.28 12.37 -4.00
C ASP A 433 11.02 11.64 -4.50
N GLU A 434 9.83 12.13 -4.10
CA GLU A 434 8.51 11.56 -4.39
C GLU A 434 8.40 10.06 -4.06
N PRO A 435 8.63 9.64 -2.79
CA PRO A 435 8.71 8.23 -2.44
C PRO A 435 7.37 7.48 -2.52
N SER A 436 6.24 8.17 -2.53
CA SER A 436 4.91 7.59 -2.67
C SER A 436 4.51 7.30 -4.13
N ASN A 437 5.22 7.91 -5.11
CA ASN A 437 4.90 7.70 -6.51
C ASN A 437 5.07 6.23 -6.91
N PHE A 438 4.13 5.72 -7.69
CA PHE A 438 4.09 4.34 -8.18
C PHE A 438 3.90 3.26 -7.09
N LEU A 439 3.68 3.65 -5.83
CA LEU A 439 3.30 2.73 -4.76
C LEU A 439 1.78 2.57 -4.71
N ASP A 440 1.32 1.35 -4.45
CA ASP A 440 -0.08 1.11 -4.12
C ASP A 440 -0.39 1.60 -2.68
N LEU A 441 -1.65 1.86 -2.42
CA LEU A 441 -2.10 2.42 -1.14
C LEU A 441 -1.60 1.64 0.10
N PRO A 442 -1.63 0.29 0.13
CA PRO A 442 -1.05 -0.46 1.24
C PRO A 442 0.45 -0.24 1.42
N ALA A 443 1.22 -0.10 0.32
CA ALA A 443 2.65 0.18 0.40
C ALA A 443 2.94 1.61 0.87
N VAL A 444 2.12 2.59 0.50
CA VAL A 444 2.22 3.96 1.03
C VAL A 444 1.97 3.98 2.54
N GLU A 445 0.94 3.29 3.03
CA GLU A 445 0.67 3.17 4.47
C GLU A 445 1.84 2.50 5.21
N ALA A 446 2.41 1.44 4.64
CA ALA A 446 3.59 0.79 5.19
C ALA A 446 4.79 1.73 5.22
N LEU A 447 5.03 2.48 4.12
CA LEU A 447 6.10 3.48 4.04
C LEU A 447 5.96 4.55 5.13
N GLU A 448 4.75 5.08 5.35
CA GLU A 448 4.50 6.05 6.43
C GLU A 448 4.90 5.50 7.80
N GLN A 449 4.51 4.27 8.10
CA GLN A 449 4.88 3.63 9.37
C GLN A 449 6.39 3.43 9.49
N LEU A 450 7.05 3.00 8.41
CA LEU A 450 8.49 2.84 8.37
C LEU A 450 9.23 4.17 8.55
N MET A 451 8.80 5.23 7.87
CA MET A 451 9.37 6.58 8.00
C MET A 451 9.20 7.15 9.41
N LYS A 452 8.04 7.00 10.04
CA LYS A 452 7.79 7.42 11.43
C LYS A 452 8.73 6.76 12.42
N HIS A 453 9.01 5.48 12.24
CA HIS A 453 9.84 4.69 13.16
C HIS A 453 11.34 4.75 12.82
N TYR A 454 11.73 5.34 11.70
CA TYR A 454 13.12 5.50 11.34
C TYR A 454 13.85 6.42 12.34
N ALA A 455 14.99 5.97 12.87
CA ALA A 455 15.69 6.70 13.94
C ALA A 455 16.47 7.94 13.46
N GLY A 456 16.84 8.00 12.15
CA GLY A 456 17.60 9.10 11.57
C GLY A 456 16.72 10.25 11.06
N THR A 457 17.39 11.23 10.41
CA THR A 457 16.73 12.35 9.74
C THR A 457 16.19 11.90 8.39
N ILE A 458 14.95 12.25 8.08
CA ILE A 458 14.37 12.06 6.74
C ILE A 458 14.01 13.44 6.18
N ILE A 459 14.44 13.70 4.95
CA ILE A 459 14.00 14.85 4.18
C ILE A 459 13.35 14.30 2.92
N PHE A 460 12.10 14.60 2.72
CA PHE A 460 11.35 14.05 1.60
C PHE A 460 10.58 15.11 0.83
N ILE A 461 10.57 14.96 -0.48
CA ILE A 461 9.74 15.75 -1.37
C ILE A 461 8.46 14.93 -1.59
N SER A 462 7.29 15.54 -1.45
CA SER A 462 6.03 14.90 -1.79
C SER A 462 4.94 15.93 -2.10
N HIS A 463 4.02 15.53 -2.97
CA HIS A 463 2.76 16.20 -3.21
C HIS A 463 1.59 15.52 -2.47
N ASP A 464 1.81 14.34 -1.88
CA ASP A 464 0.82 13.62 -1.07
C ASP A 464 0.62 14.31 0.28
N VAL A 465 -0.51 15.02 0.39
CA VAL A 465 -0.88 15.77 1.60
C VAL A 465 -0.97 14.86 2.83
N ARG A 466 -1.53 13.65 2.67
CA ARG A 466 -1.68 12.70 3.78
C ARG A 466 -0.33 12.17 4.26
N LEU A 467 0.59 11.89 3.35
CA LEU A 467 1.96 11.51 3.71
C LEU A 467 2.65 12.63 4.51
N ILE A 468 2.50 13.88 4.06
CA ILE A 468 3.07 15.06 4.75
C ILE A 468 2.46 15.19 6.14
N GLU A 469 1.13 15.24 6.27
CA GLU A 469 0.41 15.37 7.54
C GLU A 469 0.74 14.24 8.53
N ASN A 470 0.88 13.02 8.03
CA ASN A 470 1.12 11.85 8.86
C ASN A 470 2.57 11.72 9.32
N VAL A 471 3.55 12.16 8.52
CA VAL A 471 4.97 11.85 8.74
C VAL A 471 5.80 13.06 9.12
N ALA A 472 5.52 14.25 8.57
CA ALA A 472 6.40 15.40 8.73
C ALA A 472 6.28 16.05 10.11
N ASP A 473 7.45 16.28 10.75
CA ASP A 473 7.56 17.12 11.94
C ASP A 473 7.65 18.61 11.56
N THR A 474 8.13 18.89 10.33
CA THR A 474 8.36 20.25 9.83
C THR A 474 8.21 20.27 8.31
N VAL A 475 7.59 21.32 7.78
CA VAL A 475 7.38 21.53 6.35
C VAL A 475 8.19 22.73 5.87
N TYR A 476 8.97 22.56 4.81
CA TYR A 476 9.63 23.64 4.07
C TYR A 476 8.97 23.80 2.71
N VAL A 477 8.67 25.05 2.36
CA VAL A 477 8.06 25.38 1.06
C VAL A 477 9.08 26.15 0.23
N ILE A 478 9.24 25.72 -1.04
CA ILE A 478 10.02 26.47 -2.02
C ILE A 478 9.03 27.35 -2.80
N GLU A 479 9.10 28.65 -2.53
CA GLU A 479 8.23 29.67 -3.11
C GLU A 479 9.07 30.93 -3.36
N ASP A 480 8.82 31.61 -4.46
CA ASP A 480 9.53 32.84 -4.87
C ASP A 480 11.06 32.71 -4.75
N LYS A 481 11.62 31.59 -5.23
CA LYS A 481 13.06 31.27 -5.21
C LYS A 481 13.68 31.18 -3.79
N LYS A 482 12.87 31.18 -2.74
CA LYS A 482 13.27 31.08 -1.33
C LYS A 482 12.83 29.75 -0.75
N ILE A 483 13.44 29.36 0.36
CA ILE A 483 13.08 28.17 1.13
C ILE A 483 12.54 28.66 2.46
N ILE A 484 11.24 28.47 2.69
CA ILE A 484 10.51 29.03 3.83
C ILE A 484 10.04 27.88 4.71
N GLN A 485 10.40 27.88 5.98
CA GLN A 485 9.84 26.95 6.96
C GLN A 485 8.41 27.39 7.29
N ARG A 486 7.47 26.50 7.11
CA ARG A 486 6.09 26.67 7.61
C ARG A 486 5.94 25.88 8.91
N ALA A 487 5.28 26.51 9.88
CA ALA A 487 5.02 25.93 11.19
C ALA A 487 3.98 24.81 11.13
#